data_992bbbf7140b084d91035649efd32f4f
#
_entry.id   992bbbf7140b084d91035649efd32f4f
#
_cell.length_a   1.000
_cell.length_b   1.000
_cell.length_c   1.000
_cell.angle_alpha   90.00
_cell.angle_beta   90.00
_cell.angle_gamma   90.00
#
_symmetry.space_group_name_H-M   'P 1'
#
loop_
_entity.id
_entity.type
_entity.pdbx_description
1 polymer ?
#
loop_
_entity_poly.entity_id
_entity_poly.type
_entity_poly.pdbx_seq_one_letter_code
_entity_poly.pdbx_strand_id
1 'polypeptide(L)'
;PIQLFACPPENDNCSGAILIEANEGDSCDTSGSGTLVAATPSSESNSCDGSADDDVWFEFTAVSQNHAISLYNIVGDTQDLYHVLYQGDGCDNLNQIYCSDDNNSTANDLTVGENYFIRVYSYTANELSNLTFDICVFTVPPPISTSTTLYTVDELVTDVLIDSECNQAFNVTYSTGSNFGSTNGIGYFEANGSSWPFENGLIMTSGDVANAIGPESGVLLDGTYDWPGDGDLEAFIPGLNAGDTNNASIIEFDFVPVSNNISFDFIFAAEEYGTFQCTFTDAFAFLLTDSSGNTTNLAIVPGTNDPISVLTVRDSQYNGSCESVNAEWFANYYGPGGLPPLTSPTNFIGHTEVMTAQSTVIPNELYNIKLVVADDGDTIYDSAVFIDGGSFDIGQLDLGEDILVSSGNALCEGQEIVLDAGALPNNSSIEWFMDGVLVEGETGVTLTVTETAFYSAIITVDNTDCAYGDDILVEFFQSPIVVPVDNNIIKCANEGYTL
;
A
#
# COMPACT_ATOMS: atom_id res chain seq x y z
N PRO A 1 24.40 25.32 54.72
CA PRO A 1 23.56 25.08 53.55
C PRO A 1 23.27 23.58 53.49
N ILE A 2 21.98 23.22 53.46
CA ILE A 2 21.57 21.84 53.22
C ILE A 2 21.72 21.66 51.70
N GLN A 3 22.60 20.78 51.29
CA GLN A 3 22.72 20.38 49.88
C GLN A 3 21.59 19.37 49.63
N LEU A 4 20.60 19.75 48.87
CA LEU A 4 19.57 18.86 48.40
C LEU A 4 20.19 18.05 47.24
N PHE A 5 20.45 16.77 47.46
CA PHE A 5 20.77 15.85 46.41
C PHE A 5 19.43 15.40 45.80
N ALA A 6 19.34 15.31 44.49
CA ALA A 6 18.23 14.62 43.81
C ALA A 6 18.24 13.14 44.22
N CYS A 7 17.08 12.57 44.44
CA CYS A 7 17.00 11.11 44.66
C CYS A 7 17.09 10.40 43.30
N PRO A 8 17.63 9.20 43.24
CA PRO A 8 17.54 8.38 42.03
C PRO A 8 16.09 8.19 41.58
N PRO A 9 15.85 8.03 40.28
CA PRO A 9 14.53 7.70 39.73
C PRO A 9 13.98 6.40 40.34
N GLU A 10 12.67 6.22 40.36
CA GLU A 10 12.07 4.99 40.90
C GLU A 10 12.44 3.73 40.09
N ASN A 11 12.77 3.90 38.82
CA ASN A 11 13.24 2.86 37.89
C ASN A 11 14.76 2.85 37.68
N ASP A 12 15.52 3.33 38.67
CA ASP A 12 16.99 3.33 38.70
C ASP A 12 17.60 1.91 38.64
N ASN A 13 16.84 0.91 39.00
CA ASN A 13 17.26 -0.50 38.94
C ASN A 13 16.20 -1.32 38.22
N CYS A 14 16.63 -2.41 37.59
CA CYS A 14 15.72 -3.32 36.88
C CYS A 14 14.48 -3.75 37.70
N SER A 15 14.65 -3.98 39.02
CA SER A 15 13.51 -4.34 39.90
C SER A 15 12.46 -3.25 40.09
N GLY A 16 12.79 -2.05 39.69
CA GLY A 16 11.87 -0.89 39.65
C GLY A 16 11.44 -0.53 38.23
N ALA A 17 11.65 -1.37 37.24
CA ALA A 17 11.32 -1.11 35.84
C ALA A 17 9.87 -0.62 35.69
N ILE A 18 9.67 0.45 34.94
CA ILE A 18 8.34 1.00 34.67
C ILE A 18 7.72 0.19 33.52
N LEU A 19 6.52 -0.35 33.76
CA LEU A 19 5.75 -1.04 32.73
C LEU A 19 5.26 -0.06 31.70
N ILE A 20 5.62 -0.30 30.43
CA ILE A 20 5.10 0.39 29.24
C ILE A 20 4.10 -0.57 28.56
N GLU A 21 2.92 -0.08 28.26
CA GLU A 21 1.96 -0.79 27.44
C GLU A 21 2.44 -0.74 25.97
N ALA A 22 2.62 -1.89 25.35
CA ALA A 22 2.96 -1.95 23.92
C ALA A 22 1.74 -1.55 23.10
N ASN A 23 1.91 -0.52 22.26
CA ASN A 23 0.85 -0.04 21.37
C ASN A 23 0.64 -1.02 20.21
N GLU A 24 -0.61 -1.26 19.84
CA GLU A 24 -0.95 -1.96 18.60
C GLU A 24 -0.97 -0.95 17.44
N GLY A 25 -0.26 -1.26 16.36
CA GLY A 25 -0.07 -0.34 15.24
C GLY A 25 1.19 0.53 15.40
N ASP A 26 1.34 1.50 14.55
CA ASP A 26 2.53 2.34 14.37
C ASP A 26 2.51 3.64 15.19
N SER A 27 1.57 3.80 16.12
CA SER A 27 1.41 5.00 16.94
C SER A 27 1.94 4.82 18.37
N CYS A 28 2.31 5.93 19.01
CA CYS A 28 2.67 6.03 20.41
C CYS A 28 1.53 6.61 21.25
N ASP A 29 0.35 5.98 21.22
CA ASP A 29 -0.83 6.44 21.97
C ASP A 29 -0.62 6.33 23.48
N THR A 30 0.15 5.33 23.92
CA THR A 30 0.64 5.16 25.27
C THR A 30 2.15 5.23 25.31
N SER A 31 2.71 5.97 26.26
CA SER A 31 4.15 6.14 26.43
C SER A 31 4.57 6.19 27.88
N GLY A 32 5.83 5.84 28.15
CA GLY A 32 6.49 6.10 29.41
C GLY A 32 7.33 7.38 29.32
N SER A 33 7.65 7.96 30.49
CA SER A 33 8.61 9.07 30.57
C SER A 33 9.75 8.67 31.52
N GLY A 34 10.98 9.14 31.22
CA GLY A 34 12.16 8.85 32.00
C GLY A 34 13.03 10.08 32.24
N THR A 35 13.90 9.94 33.23
CA THR A 35 15.00 10.89 33.52
C THR A 35 16.23 10.13 33.97
N LEU A 36 17.40 10.53 33.51
CA LEU A 36 18.68 10.02 33.99
C LEU A 36 19.29 10.89 35.08
N VAL A 37 18.62 11.97 35.51
CA VAL A 37 19.11 12.85 36.57
C VAL A 37 19.17 12.09 37.90
N ALA A 38 20.37 12.01 38.47
CA ALA A 38 20.71 11.25 39.68
C ALA A 38 20.51 9.72 39.56
N ALA A 39 20.36 9.18 38.38
CA ALA A 39 20.38 7.74 38.15
C ALA A 39 21.77 7.16 38.51
N THR A 40 21.80 5.90 38.88
CA THR A 40 23.04 5.22 39.32
C THR A 40 23.27 3.97 38.46
N PRO A 41 24.55 3.50 38.33
CA PRO A 41 24.84 2.37 37.45
C PRO A 41 24.23 1.08 37.98
N SER A 42 23.52 0.36 37.12
CA SER A 42 23.07 -1.01 37.38
C SER A 42 24.18 -2.05 37.17
N SER A 43 24.02 -3.23 37.77
CA SER A 43 25.01 -4.30 37.73
C SER A 43 24.99 -5.15 36.46
N GLU A 44 23.93 -5.03 35.65
CA GLU A 44 23.68 -5.80 34.44
C GLU A 44 24.69 -5.43 33.35
N SER A 45 25.33 -6.46 32.80
CA SER A 45 26.28 -6.25 31.71
C SER A 45 25.57 -5.93 30.39
N ASN A 46 26.15 -5.05 29.58
CA ASN A 46 25.77 -4.84 28.21
C ASN A 46 27.00 -4.86 27.29
N SER A 47 26.76 -5.02 25.99
CA SER A 47 27.79 -5.01 24.95
C SER A 47 27.86 -3.70 24.18
N CYS A 48 27.11 -2.69 24.61
CA CYS A 48 27.06 -1.39 23.95
C CYS A 48 28.30 -0.56 24.31
N ASP A 49 28.58 0.43 23.47
CA ASP A 49 29.58 1.45 23.77
C ASP A 49 29.04 2.46 24.80
N GLY A 50 29.86 3.41 25.21
CA GLY A 50 29.52 4.42 26.20
C GLY A 50 29.71 3.95 27.66
N SER A 51 29.18 4.75 28.56
CA SER A 51 29.27 4.51 30.01
C SER A 51 27.86 4.39 30.58
N ALA A 52 27.43 3.18 30.89
CA ALA A 52 26.13 2.96 31.53
C ALA A 52 26.24 3.22 33.05
N ASP A 53 26.58 4.47 33.42
CA ASP A 53 26.75 4.91 34.81
C ASP A 53 25.55 5.73 35.34
N ASP A 54 24.51 5.91 34.51
CA ASP A 54 23.32 6.70 34.76
C ASP A 54 22.06 6.08 34.12
N ASP A 55 21.79 4.80 34.38
CA ASP A 55 20.77 4.07 33.67
C ASP A 55 19.40 3.99 34.38
N VAL A 56 18.33 3.82 33.59
CA VAL A 56 16.97 3.56 34.06
C VAL A 56 16.30 2.45 33.25
N TRP A 57 15.28 1.82 33.85
CA TRP A 57 14.70 0.59 33.36
C TRP A 57 13.20 0.71 33.06
N PHE A 58 12.80 0.09 31.97
CA PHE A 58 11.41 -0.10 31.58
C PHE A 58 11.18 -1.57 31.25
N GLU A 59 9.92 -1.99 31.29
CA GLU A 59 9.51 -3.33 30.88
C GLU A 59 8.26 -3.26 30.01
N PHE A 60 8.09 -4.22 29.11
CA PHE A 60 6.85 -4.40 28.34
C PHE A 60 6.59 -5.88 28.08
N THR A 61 5.33 -6.23 27.81
CA THR A 61 4.95 -7.57 27.34
C THR A 61 4.79 -7.52 25.83
N ALA A 62 5.45 -8.43 25.11
CA ALA A 62 5.32 -8.47 23.64
C ALA A 62 3.92 -8.89 23.21
N VAL A 63 3.29 -8.10 22.37
CA VAL A 63 1.97 -8.37 21.75
C VAL A 63 2.09 -8.81 20.30
N SER A 64 3.28 -8.67 19.71
CA SER A 64 3.67 -9.11 18.36
C SER A 64 5.06 -9.73 18.39
N GLN A 65 5.48 -10.37 17.30
CA GLN A 65 6.85 -10.81 17.12
C GLN A 65 7.81 -9.65 16.82
N ASN A 66 7.29 -8.57 16.22
CA ASN A 66 8.08 -7.39 15.86
C ASN A 66 7.55 -6.15 16.57
N HIS A 67 8.45 -5.43 17.21
CA HIS A 67 8.17 -4.17 17.89
C HIS A 67 9.22 -3.14 17.54
N ALA A 68 8.83 -1.87 17.52
CA ALA A 68 9.76 -0.74 17.56
C ALA A 68 9.84 -0.19 18.98
N ILE A 69 11.03 0.25 19.36
CA ILE A 69 11.31 1.01 20.59
C ILE A 69 11.74 2.40 20.15
N SER A 70 11.05 3.43 20.62
CA SER A 70 11.34 4.82 20.28
C SER A 70 11.58 5.66 21.52
N LEU A 71 12.74 6.34 21.57
CA LEU A 71 13.06 7.40 22.52
C LEU A 71 12.84 8.74 21.82
N TYR A 72 12.00 9.59 22.39
CA TYR A 72 11.63 10.87 21.76
C TYR A 72 11.43 11.95 22.81
N ASN A 73 11.16 13.19 22.40
CA ASN A 73 11.08 14.36 23.30
C ASN A 73 12.29 14.48 24.25
N ILE A 74 13.50 14.12 23.77
CA ILE A 74 14.72 14.15 24.55
C ILE A 74 15.11 15.62 24.78
N VAL A 75 15.10 16.04 26.03
CA VAL A 75 15.44 17.42 26.43
C VAL A 75 16.42 17.41 27.57
N GLY A 76 17.56 18.09 27.41
CA GLY A 76 18.53 18.21 28.49
C GLY A 76 19.98 18.33 28.05
N ASP A 77 20.89 17.84 28.91
CA ASP A 77 22.34 18.00 28.79
C ASP A 77 22.95 17.25 27.61
N THR A 78 22.27 16.16 27.15
CA THR A 78 22.63 15.38 25.96
C THR A 78 21.38 14.91 25.22
N GLN A 79 21.53 14.55 23.95
CA GLN A 79 20.51 13.81 23.16
C GLN A 79 21.02 12.43 22.72
N ASP A 80 22.24 12.11 23.11
CA ASP A 80 22.95 10.90 22.77
C ASP A 80 22.64 9.82 23.83
N LEU A 81 21.57 9.06 23.60
CA LEU A 81 21.08 8.00 24.47
C LEU A 81 21.24 6.64 23.80
N TYR A 82 21.62 5.67 24.62
CA TYR A 82 21.60 4.28 24.26
C TYR A 82 20.40 3.56 24.86
N HIS A 83 19.87 2.58 24.18
CA HIS A 83 18.95 1.64 24.79
C HIS A 83 19.32 0.18 24.48
N VAL A 84 19.09 -0.68 25.46
CA VAL A 84 19.44 -2.10 25.42
C VAL A 84 18.20 -2.91 25.69
N LEU A 85 17.90 -3.89 24.83
CA LEU A 85 16.79 -4.81 25.02
C LEU A 85 17.28 -6.12 25.63
N TYR A 86 16.57 -6.56 26.66
CA TYR A 86 16.81 -7.84 27.34
C TYR A 86 15.54 -8.68 27.38
N GLN A 87 15.72 -10.00 27.33
CA GLN A 87 14.70 -10.99 27.65
C GLN A 87 15.00 -11.62 29.01
N GLY A 88 13.96 -11.88 29.82
CA GLY A 88 14.10 -12.60 31.08
C GLY A 88 12.81 -12.71 31.86
N ASP A 89 12.67 -13.72 32.72
CA ASP A 89 11.53 -13.90 33.63
C ASP A 89 11.59 -12.95 34.84
N GLY A 90 12.45 -11.95 34.79
CA GLY A 90 12.77 -10.98 35.83
C GLY A 90 14.22 -10.57 35.80
N CYS A 91 14.62 -9.68 36.69
CA CYS A 91 15.96 -9.05 36.70
C CYS A 91 17.13 -9.96 37.02
N ASP A 92 16.91 -11.14 37.60
CA ASP A 92 18.00 -12.04 38.03
C ASP A 92 18.67 -12.80 36.85
N ASN A 93 18.00 -12.93 35.70
CA ASN A 93 18.44 -13.70 34.55
C ASN A 93 18.14 -12.99 33.23
N LEU A 94 18.68 -11.79 33.07
CA LEU A 94 18.56 -11.04 31.85
C LEU A 94 19.51 -11.51 30.75
N ASN A 95 18.99 -11.79 29.56
CA ASN A 95 19.76 -12.10 28.37
C ASN A 95 19.62 -10.93 27.40
N GLN A 96 20.71 -10.25 27.08
CA GLN A 96 20.73 -9.18 26.13
C GLN A 96 20.36 -9.69 24.72
N ILE A 97 19.40 -9.04 24.07
CA ILE A 97 18.99 -9.32 22.69
C ILE A 97 19.79 -8.43 21.75
N TYR A 98 19.71 -7.11 21.94
CA TYR A 98 20.50 -6.15 21.16
C TYR A 98 20.75 -4.86 21.95
N CYS A 99 21.50 -3.97 21.30
CA CYS A 99 21.91 -2.65 21.72
C CYS A 99 21.66 -1.67 20.58
N SER A 100 21.17 -0.48 20.87
CA SER A 100 20.97 0.59 19.89
C SER A 100 21.59 1.89 20.38
N ASP A 101 22.34 2.54 19.50
CA ASP A 101 22.82 3.93 19.61
C ASP A 101 21.78 4.91 19.05
N ASP A 102 20.94 4.43 18.10
CA ASP A 102 19.85 5.22 17.56
C ASP A 102 18.70 5.33 18.56
N ASN A 103 18.02 6.47 18.57
CA ASN A 103 16.82 6.68 19.39
C ASN A 103 15.64 5.77 19.01
N ASN A 104 15.66 5.19 17.81
CA ASN A 104 14.69 4.24 17.33
C ASN A 104 15.35 2.91 16.99
N SER A 105 14.70 1.80 17.33
CA SER A 105 15.17 0.47 16.98
C SER A 105 14.02 -0.50 16.76
N THR A 106 14.28 -1.62 16.06
CA THR A 106 13.35 -2.75 15.94
C THR A 106 13.82 -3.93 16.75
N ALA A 107 12.88 -4.53 17.46
CA ALA A 107 13.02 -5.82 18.14
C ALA A 107 12.24 -6.86 17.33
N ASN A 108 12.97 -7.79 16.71
CA ASN A 108 12.38 -8.82 15.86
C ASN A 108 12.43 -10.18 16.59
N ASP A 109 11.58 -11.12 16.14
CA ASP A 109 11.51 -12.49 16.65
C ASP A 109 11.19 -12.61 18.16
N LEU A 110 10.47 -11.64 18.70
CA LEU A 110 10.02 -11.70 20.10
C LEU A 110 8.95 -12.78 20.27
N THR A 111 8.91 -13.37 21.46
CA THR A 111 7.86 -14.33 21.81
C THR A 111 6.65 -13.57 22.37
N VAL A 112 5.51 -13.66 21.70
CA VAL A 112 4.26 -13.01 22.12
C VAL A 112 3.85 -13.53 23.50
N GLY A 113 3.53 -12.59 24.41
CA GLY A 113 3.16 -12.86 25.80
C GLY A 113 4.33 -12.94 26.79
N GLU A 114 5.58 -12.90 26.33
CA GLU A 114 6.77 -12.83 27.18
C GLU A 114 7.11 -11.38 27.54
N ASN A 115 7.79 -11.20 28.69
CA ASN A 115 8.24 -9.89 29.15
C ASN A 115 9.65 -9.58 28.67
N TYR A 116 9.86 -8.32 28.32
CA TYR A 116 11.13 -7.76 27.88
C TYR A 116 11.46 -6.52 28.69
N PHE A 117 12.76 -6.30 28.92
CA PHE A 117 13.28 -5.17 29.70
C PHE A 117 14.09 -4.26 28.80
N ILE A 118 13.91 -2.96 28.96
CA ILE A 118 14.65 -1.91 28.23
C ILE A 118 15.45 -1.11 29.24
N ARG A 119 16.78 -1.08 29.07
CA ARG A 119 17.68 -0.22 29.82
C ARG A 119 18.05 0.97 28.97
N VAL A 120 17.89 2.18 29.49
CA VAL A 120 18.25 3.44 28.81
C VAL A 120 19.32 4.14 29.61
N TYR A 121 20.40 4.62 28.94
CA TYR A 121 21.50 5.37 29.56
C TYR A 121 22.12 6.36 28.59
N SER A 122 22.91 7.33 29.08
CA SER A 122 23.62 8.29 28.21
C SER A 122 24.98 7.74 27.77
N TYR A 123 25.45 8.17 26.59
CA TYR A 123 26.79 7.80 26.11
C TYR A 123 27.91 8.32 27.01
N THR A 124 27.74 9.52 27.61
CA THR A 124 28.79 10.23 28.32
C THR A 124 28.79 9.95 29.82
N ALA A 125 29.96 9.59 30.38
CA ALA A 125 30.15 9.46 31.81
C ALA A 125 30.20 10.82 32.53
N ASN A 126 29.08 11.50 32.67
CA ASN A 126 28.97 12.79 33.38
C ASN A 126 27.72 12.82 34.26
N GLU A 127 27.81 13.49 35.41
CA GLU A 127 26.60 13.77 36.19
C GLU A 127 25.68 14.71 35.37
N LEU A 128 24.47 14.20 35.02
CA LEU A 128 23.47 14.96 34.33
C LEU A 128 22.67 15.81 35.31
N SER A 129 22.45 17.06 34.94
CA SER A 129 21.70 18.02 35.76
C SER A 129 20.27 18.24 35.28
N ASN A 130 20.04 17.95 34.01
CA ASN A 130 18.76 18.10 33.36
C ASN A 130 18.67 17.17 32.14
N LEU A 131 17.96 16.06 32.25
CA LEU A 131 17.67 15.17 31.14
C LEU A 131 16.34 14.50 31.36
N THR A 132 15.43 14.63 30.40
CA THR A 132 14.16 13.93 30.34
C THR A 132 13.94 13.40 28.93
N PHE A 133 13.22 12.30 28.80
CA PHE A 133 12.83 11.72 27.54
C PHE A 133 11.50 10.98 27.71
N ASP A 134 10.83 10.74 26.58
CA ASP A 134 9.70 9.84 26.49
C ASP A 134 10.14 8.56 25.77
N ILE A 135 9.50 7.44 26.12
CA ILE A 135 9.74 6.14 25.51
C ILE A 135 8.42 5.49 25.17
N CYS A 136 8.29 4.93 23.97
CA CYS A 136 7.18 4.05 23.63
C CYS A 136 7.66 2.77 22.96
N VAL A 137 6.81 1.75 23.05
CA VAL A 137 6.94 0.47 22.36
C VAL A 137 5.68 0.28 21.53
N PHE A 138 5.84 -0.04 20.24
CA PHE A 138 4.70 -0.25 19.33
C PHE A 138 4.98 -1.41 18.38
N THR A 139 3.91 -2.00 17.82
CA THR A 139 4.06 -3.12 16.88
C THR A 139 4.46 -2.61 15.50
N VAL A 140 5.40 -3.32 14.87
CA VAL A 140 5.82 -3.05 13.49
C VAL A 140 5.20 -4.12 12.60
N PRO A 141 4.36 -3.76 11.63
CA PRO A 141 3.92 -4.69 10.61
C PRO A 141 5.14 -5.25 9.85
N PRO A 142 5.08 -6.47 9.33
CA PRO A 142 6.12 -6.94 8.42
C PRO A 142 6.15 -6.06 7.17
N PRO A 143 7.29 -5.94 6.48
CA PRO A 143 7.34 -5.28 5.18
C PRO A 143 6.68 -6.14 4.10
N ILE A 144 6.49 -5.56 2.91
CA ILE A 144 6.13 -6.33 1.70
C ILE A 144 7.20 -7.39 1.41
N SER A 145 6.83 -8.40 0.63
CA SER A 145 7.80 -9.27 -0.02
C SER A 145 7.83 -9.04 -1.52
N THR A 146 8.98 -9.28 -2.17
CA THR A 146 9.12 -9.16 -3.62
C THR A 146 9.75 -10.41 -4.22
N SER A 147 9.50 -10.65 -5.51
CA SER A 147 10.11 -11.74 -6.26
C SER A 147 10.29 -11.37 -7.73
N THR A 148 11.48 -11.63 -8.27
CA THR A 148 11.77 -11.52 -9.69
C THR A 148 11.79 -12.87 -10.41
N THR A 149 11.39 -13.95 -9.71
CA THR A 149 11.49 -15.33 -10.22
C THR A 149 10.24 -16.17 -10.05
N LEU A 150 9.23 -15.68 -9.27
CA LEU A 150 7.99 -16.40 -9.03
C LEU A 150 7.14 -16.46 -10.31
N TYR A 151 7.13 -15.38 -11.08
CA TYR A 151 6.45 -15.23 -12.35
C TYR A 151 7.43 -14.75 -13.41
N THR A 152 7.25 -15.17 -14.65
CA THR A 152 7.83 -14.50 -15.83
C THR A 152 7.11 -13.17 -16.07
N VAL A 153 7.69 -12.26 -16.88
CA VAL A 153 7.01 -10.98 -17.19
C VAL A 153 5.70 -11.21 -17.97
N ASP A 154 5.64 -12.23 -18.82
CA ASP A 154 4.41 -12.64 -19.49
C ASP A 154 3.33 -13.03 -18.45
N GLU A 155 3.65 -13.88 -17.47
CA GLU A 155 2.75 -14.29 -16.38
C GLU A 155 2.41 -13.11 -15.44
N LEU A 156 3.33 -12.15 -15.23
CA LEU A 156 3.01 -10.93 -14.48
C LEU A 156 1.91 -10.11 -15.17
N VAL A 157 1.90 -10.06 -16.49
CA VAL A 157 0.84 -9.38 -17.23
C VAL A 157 -0.46 -10.19 -17.25
N THR A 158 -0.37 -11.51 -17.52
CA THR A 158 -1.54 -12.34 -17.82
C THR A 158 -2.23 -12.91 -16.59
N ASP A 159 -1.46 -13.28 -15.57
CA ASP A 159 -1.95 -14.06 -14.43
C ASP A 159 -1.95 -13.23 -13.13
N VAL A 160 -1.20 -12.10 -13.10
CA VAL A 160 -1.16 -11.20 -11.93
C VAL A 160 -1.90 -9.91 -12.21
N LEU A 161 -1.53 -9.19 -13.28
CA LEU A 161 -2.07 -7.85 -13.55
C LEU A 161 -3.53 -7.91 -14.06
N ILE A 162 -3.82 -8.81 -15.02
CA ILE A 162 -5.15 -8.93 -15.64
C ILE A 162 -6.05 -9.90 -14.88
N ASP A 163 -5.49 -11.00 -14.33
CA ASP A 163 -6.19 -12.06 -13.59
C ASP A 163 -7.54 -12.47 -14.22
N SER A 164 -7.56 -12.68 -15.53
CA SER A 164 -8.74 -13.03 -16.28
C SER A 164 -8.60 -14.41 -16.92
N GLU A 165 -9.62 -15.27 -16.74
CA GLU A 165 -9.68 -16.59 -17.43
C GLU A 165 -9.64 -16.44 -18.95
N CYS A 166 -10.00 -15.26 -19.46
CA CYS A 166 -9.95 -14.88 -20.85
C CYS A 166 -8.77 -13.94 -21.11
N ASN A 167 -7.57 -14.48 -21.09
CA ASN A 167 -6.38 -13.71 -21.37
C ASN A 167 -6.44 -13.09 -22.78
N GLN A 168 -6.68 -11.79 -22.83
CA GLN A 168 -6.72 -10.99 -24.05
C GLN A 168 -5.50 -10.11 -24.25
N ALA A 169 -4.47 -10.27 -23.38
CA ALA A 169 -3.17 -9.64 -23.55
C ALA A 169 -2.21 -10.58 -24.30
N PHE A 170 -1.45 -10.03 -25.21
CA PHE A 170 -0.49 -10.79 -26.04
C PHE A 170 0.64 -9.88 -26.52
N ASN A 171 1.64 -10.46 -27.18
CA ASN A 171 2.82 -9.73 -27.65
C ASN A 171 3.57 -9.00 -26.52
N VAL A 172 3.62 -9.59 -25.33
CA VAL A 172 4.32 -9.00 -24.18
C VAL A 172 5.80 -8.86 -24.50
N THR A 173 6.32 -7.64 -24.34
CA THR A 173 7.74 -7.33 -24.43
C THR A 173 8.16 -6.53 -23.20
N TYR A 174 9.44 -6.64 -22.81
CA TYR A 174 9.94 -5.93 -21.66
C TYR A 174 11.42 -5.60 -21.78
N SER A 175 11.82 -4.58 -21.02
CA SER A 175 13.22 -4.20 -20.84
C SER A 175 13.46 -3.75 -19.42
N THR A 176 14.55 -4.17 -18.82
CA THR A 176 14.96 -3.81 -17.46
C THR A 176 16.48 -3.86 -17.35
N GLY A 177 17.06 -3.40 -16.25
CA GLY A 177 18.51 -3.36 -16.05
C GLY A 177 19.22 -4.69 -16.25
N SER A 178 18.57 -5.83 -15.99
CA SER A 178 19.14 -7.15 -16.24
C SER A 178 19.49 -7.41 -17.72
N ASN A 179 18.83 -6.74 -18.65
CA ASN A 179 19.16 -6.80 -20.09
C ASN A 179 20.47 -6.09 -20.41
N PHE A 180 20.96 -5.23 -19.52
CA PHE A 180 22.16 -4.41 -19.67
C PHE A 180 23.25 -4.75 -18.66
N GLY A 181 23.06 -5.84 -17.88
CA GLY A 181 24.04 -6.28 -16.89
C GLY A 181 23.94 -5.52 -15.55
N SER A 182 22.83 -4.85 -15.31
CA SER A 182 22.46 -4.20 -14.05
C SER A 182 21.41 -5.01 -13.28
N THR A 183 20.70 -4.39 -12.37
CA THR A 183 19.67 -4.97 -11.50
C THR A 183 18.36 -5.25 -12.26
N ASN A 184 17.41 -5.92 -11.62
CA ASN A 184 16.08 -6.18 -12.22
C ASN A 184 15.02 -5.27 -11.60
N GLY A 185 14.51 -4.35 -12.39
CA GLY A 185 13.46 -3.40 -11.99
C GLY A 185 12.03 -3.88 -12.24
N ILE A 186 11.79 -5.16 -12.59
CA ILE A 186 10.44 -5.70 -12.80
C ILE A 186 10.25 -6.94 -11.93
N GLY A 187 9.15 -7.02 -11.18
CA GLY A 187 8.85 -8.16 -10.32
C GLY A 187 7.42 -8.21 -9.80
N TYR A 188 7.17 -9.21 -9.02
CA TYR A 188 5.96 -9.43 -8.24
C TYR A 188 6.17 -8.89 -6.83
N PHE A 189 5.14 -8.34 -6.23
CA PHE A 189 5.10 -8.05 -4.80
C PHE A 189 3.89 -8.67 -4.12
N GLU A 190 3.98 -8.88 -2.80
CA GLU A 190 2.91 -9.34 -1.93
C GLU A 190 2.96 -8.54 -0.63
N ALA A 191 1.81 -8.12 -0.12
CA ALA A 191 1.70 -7.34 1.11
C ALA A 191 2.31 -8.05 2.33
N ASN A 192 2.30 -9.38 2.36
CA ASN A 192 2.91 -10.18 3.42
C ASN A 192 2.40 -9.81 4.85
N GLY A 193 1.16 -9.30 4.94
CA GLY A 193 0.59 -8.80 6.19
C GLY A 193 1.09 -7.43 6.63
N SER A 194 1.77 -6.69 5.74
CA SER A 194 2.14 -5.30 5.93
C SER A 194 0.93 -4.37 5.92
N SER A 195 1.17 -3.07 6.13
CA SER A 195 0.16 -2.02 5.96
C SER A 195 0.03 -1.53 4.51
N TRP A 196 0.68 -2.18 3.55
CA TRP A 196 0.59 -1.80 2.15
C TRP A 196 -0.84 -1.96 1.62
N PRO A 197 -1.38 -0.99 0.84
CA PRO A 197 -2.79 -1.01 0.45
C PRO A 197 -3.19 -2.15 -0.48
N PHE A 198 -2.25 -2.67 -1.28
CA PHE A 198 -2.50 -3.77 -2.22
C PHE A 198 -2.05 -5.10 -1.63
N GLU A 199 -2.83 -6.14 -1.83
CA GLU A 199 -2.53 -7.48 -1.32
C GLU A 199 -1.37 -8.14 -2.10
N ASN A 200 -1.34 -7.93 -3.40
CA ASN A 200 -0.26 -8.35 -4.30
C ASN A 200 -0.31 -7.57 -5.61
N GLY A 201 0.69 -7.75 -6.47
CA GLY A 201 0.67 -7.15 -7.80
C GLY A 201 2.03 -7.08 -8.49
N LEU A 202 2.10 -6.21 -9.48
CA LEU A 202 3.28 -5.92 -10.27
C LEU A 202 4.02 -4.72 -9.68
N ILE A 203 5.33 -4.85 -9.44
CA ILE A 203 6.22 -3.72 -9.14
C ILE A 203 7.14 -3.46 -10.32
N MET A 204 7.28 -2.19 -10.68
CA MET A 204 8.26 -1.67 -11.62
C MET A 204 9.06 -0.56 -10.94
N THR A 205 10.38 -0.60 -11.02
CA THR A 205 11.28 0.40 -10.41
C THR A 205 12.42 0.77 -11.37
N SER A 206 12.94 1.97 -11.22
CA SER A 206 14.21 2.38 -11.88
C SER A 206 15.43 1.74 -11.22
N GLY A 207 15.26 1.11 -10.05
CA GLY A 207 16.29 0.40 -9.29
C GLY A 207 16.16 -1.13 -9.28
N ASP A 208 16.40 -1.74 -8.11
CA ASP A 208 16.28 -3.19 -7.88
C ASP A 208 15.02 -3.52 -7.11
N VAL A 209 14.15 -4.34 -7.69
CA VAL A 209 12.94 -4.85 -7.02
C VAL A 209 13.25 -5.47 -5.64
N ALA A 210 14.40 -6.13 -5.50
CA ALA A 210 14.78 -6.76 -4.24
C ALA A 210 15.06 -5.73 -3.12
N ASN A 211 15.44 -4.50 -3.48
CA ASN A 211 15.73 -3.42 -2.55
C ASN A 211 14.48 -2.59 -2.17
N ALA A 212 13.35 -2.81 -2.84
CA ALA A 212 12.08 -2.15 -2.55
C ALA A 212 11.42 -2.63 -1.23
N ILE A 213 11.93 -3.72 -0.64
CA ILE A 213 11.40 -4.30 0.60
C ILE A 213 11.73 -3.39 1.79
N GLY A 214 10.71 -2.99 2.56
CA GLY A 214 10.88 -2.21 3.78
C GLY A 214 11.61 -2.94 4.92
N PRO A 215 11.88 -2.26 6.04
CA PRO A 215 11.52 -0.86 6.28
C PRO A 215 12.41 0.13 5.52
N GLU A 216 12.01 1.40 5.47
CA GLU A 216 12.85 2.49 4.97
C GLU A 216 14.17 2.52 5.78
N SER A 217 15.28 2.33 5.10
CA SER A 217 16.59 2.16 5.73
C SER A 217 17.69 3.02 5.13
N GLY A 218 17.40 3.73 4.08
CA GLY A 218 18.32 4.62 3.37
C GLY A 218 18.02 4.70 1.89
N VAL A 219 18.59 5.69 1.25
CA VAL A 219 18.35 6.05 -0.16
C VAL A 219 18.67 4.88 -1.09
N LEU A 220 17.76 4.52 -1.95
CA LEU A 220 17.96 3.57 -3.04
C LEU A 220 18.73 4.26 -4.17
N LEU A 221 19.80 3.62 -4.61
CA LEU A 221 20.79 4.16 -5.57
C LEU A 221 21.18 3.10 -6.58
N ASP A 222 20.23 2.28 -7.02
CA ASP A 222 20.49 1.17 -7.90
C ASP A 222 20.49 1.63 -9.36
N GLY A 223 21.16 0.87 -10.21
CA GLY A 223 21.21 1.18 -11.63
C GLY A 223 22.58 1.61 -12.13
N THR A 224 22.67 1.87 -13.40
CA THR A 224 23.92 2.30 -14.07
C THR A 224 23.59 3.06 -15.36
N TYR A 225 24.48 3.94 -15.81
CA TYR A 225 24.34 4.63 -17.10
C TYR A 225 24.38 3.70 -18.34
N ASP A 226 24.73 2.41 -18.17
CA ASP A 226 24.63 1.42 -19.25
C ASP A 226 23.20 0.89 -19.43
N TRP A 227 22.32 1.12 -18.44
CA TRP A 227 20.90 0.84 -18.52
C TRP A 227 20.17 2.10 -19.03
N PRO A 228 19.71 2.11 -20.30
CA PRO A 228 19.18 3.31 -20.91
C PRO A 228 17.82 3.72 -20.37
N GLY A 229 17.43 4.98 -20.61
CA GLY A 229 16.09 5.49 -20.45
C GLY A 229 15.15 5.11 -21.61
N ASP A 230 14.02 5.81 -21.72
CA ASP A 230 12.98 5.55 -22.71
C ASP A 230 12.55 6.80 -23.48
N GLY A 231 12.67 6.76 -24.80
CA GLY A 231 12.38 7.90 -25.67
C GLY A 231 10.89 8.22 -25.83
N ASP A 232 9.98 7.24 -25.60
CA ASP A 232 8.55 7.50 -25.62
C ASP A 232 8.14 8.22 -24.32
N LEU A 233 8.67 7.78 -23.16
CA LEU A 233 8.49 8.48 -21.89
C LEU A 233 8.92 9.95 -22.01
N GLU A 234 10.10 10.21 -22.55
CA GLU A 234 10.65 11.54 -22.77
C GLU A 234 9.78 12.41 -23.68
N ALA A 235 9.11 11.79 -24.66
CA ALA A 235 8.24 12.50 -25.59
C ALA A 235 6.88 12.89 -24.97
N PHE A 236 6.41 12.14 -23.95
CA PHE A 236 5.10 12.36 -23.35
C PHE A 236 5.10 13.12 -22.03
N ILE A 237 6.23 13.13 -21.30
CA ILE A 237 6.33 13.85 -20.03
C ILE A 237 6.80 15.29 -20.28
N PRO A 238 6.00 16.31 -19.92
CA PRO A 238 6.37 17.71 -20.10
C PRO A 238 7.62 18.08 -19.29
N GLY A 239 8.61 18.63 -19.97
CA GLY A 239 9.86 19.08 -19.36
C GLY A 239 11.05 18.18 -19.63
N LEU A 240 10.84 16.91 -20.02
CA LEU A 240 11.90 16.02 -20.46
C LEU A 240 12.33 16.31 -21.90
N ASN A 241 13.61 16.05 -22.18
CA ASN A 241 14.17 16.10 -23.52
C ASN A 241 14.76 14.73 -23.88
N ALA A 242 15.02 14.51 -25.14
CA ALA A 242 15.60 13.25 -25.61
C ALA A 242 16.97 12.96 -24.96
N GLY A 243 17.05 11.85 -24.22
CA GLY A 243 18.22 11.39 -23.50
C GLY A 243 18.32 11.91 -22.06
N ASP A 244 17.26 12.50 -21.51
CA ASP A 244 17.23 12.92 -20.11
C ASP A 244 17.01 11.72 -19.16
N THR A 245 16.30 10.64 -19.60
CA THR A 245 16.02 9.49 -18.73
C THR A 245 17.09 8.41 -18.77
N ASN A 246 17.21 7.66 -17.67
CA ASN A 246 18.09 6.52 -17.47
C ASN A 246 17.30 5.40 -16.75
N ASN A 247 17.84 4.21 -16.69
CA ASN A 247 17.35 3.08 -15.91
C ASN A 247 15.85 2.76 -16.12
N ALA A 248 15.39 2.78 -17.37
CA ALA A 248 14.00 2.52 -17.68
C ALA A 248 13.62 1.04 -17.49
N SER A 249 12.69 0.76 -16.60
CA SER A 249 11.93 -0.49 -16.58
C SER A 249 10.68 -0.34 -17.43
N ILE A 250 10.50 -1.24 -18.39
CA ILE A 250 9.46 -1.16 -19.42
C ILE A 250 8.75 -2.50 -19.52
N ILE A 251 7.41 -2.47 -19.55
CA ILE A 251 6.54 -3.56 -19.99
C ILE A 251 5.62 -3.00 -21.05
N GLU A 252 5.52 -3.69 -22.18
CA GLU A 252 4.64 -3.31 -23.28
C GLU A 252 3.88 -4.52 -23.78
N PHE A 253 2.58 -4.40 -24.00
CA PHE A 253 1.74 -5.48 -24.50
C PHE A 253 0.54 -4.97 -25.29
N ASP A 254 0.04 -5.82 -26.16
CA ASP A 254 -1.19 -5.60 -26.91
C ASP A 254 -2.36 -6.23 -26.15
N PHE A 255 -3.54 -5.60 -26.23
CA PHE A 255 -4.77 -6.16 -25.69
C PHE A 255 -6.00 -5.73 -26.48
N VAL A 256 -7.10 -6.47 -26.30
CA VAL A 256 -8.39 -6.18 -26.92
C VAL A 256 -9.42 -6.04 -25.80
N PRO A 257 -9.89 -4.82 -25.48
CA PRO A 257 -10.89 -4.62 -24.44
C PRO A 257 -12.24 -5.18 -24.85
N VAL A 258 -12.99 -5.74 -23.91
CA VAL A 258 -14.36 -6.21 -24.14
C VAL A 258 -15.41 -5.21 -23.66
N SER A 259 -15.02 -4.24 -22.84
CA SER A 259 -15.84 -3.11 -22.40
C SER A 259 -15.44 -1.81 -23.07
N ASN A 260 -16.20 -0.74 -22.84
CA ASN A 260 -15.89 0.60 -23.33
C ASN A 260 -14.99 1.43 -22.40
N ASN A 261 -14.52 0.83 -21.30
CA ASN A 261 -13.58 1.43 -20.37
C ASN A 261 -12.50 0.43 -20.02
N ILE A 262 -11.31 0.93 -19.72
CA ILE A 262 -10.25 0.21 -19.05
C ILE A 262 -9.85 0.99 -17.79
N SER A 263 -9.45 0.28 -16.75
CA SER A 263 -8.90 0.88 -15.55
C SER A 263 -7.95 -0.08 -14.83
N PHE A 264 -7.05 0.47 -14.02
CA PHE A 264 -6.25 -0.26 -13.05
C PHE A 264 -5.76 0.66 -11.95
N ASP A 265 -5.51 0.10 -10.77
CA ASP A 265 -5.09 0.84 -9.60
C ASP A 265 -3.59 0.75 -9.39
N PHE A 266 -3.00 1.85 -8.92
CA PHE A 266 -1.55 1.92 -8.70
C PHE A 266 -1.16 2.90 -7.60
N ILE A 267 0.07 2.75 -7.11
CA ILE A 267 0.75 3.66 -6.18
C ILE A 267 2.11 4.03 -6.78
N PHE A 268 2.48 5.30 -6.73
CA PHE A 268 3.82 5.78 -7.05
C PHE A 268 4.59 6.01 -5.76
N ALA A 269 5.82 5.49 -5.67
CA ALA A 269 6.74 5.64 -4.55
C ALA A 269 8.09 6.19 -5.05
N ALA A 270 8.75 7.05 -4.28
CA ALA A 270 9.99 7.71 -4.71
C ALA A 270 10.88 8.10 -3.52
N GLU A 271 12.18 8.14 -3.80
CA GLU A 271 13.22 8.62 -2.89
C GLU A 271 13.39 10.15 -2.87
N GLU A 272 12.85 10.89 -3.84
CA GLU A 272 12.96 12.35 -3.90
C GLU A 272 12.01 13.09 -2.97
N TYR A 273 11.05 12.41 -2.35
CA TYR A 273 10.15 13.04 -1.40
C TYR A 273 10.92 13.67 -0.22
N GLY A 274 10.38 14.74 0.36
CA GLY A 274 11.01 15.51 1.41
C GLY A 274 12.13 16.39 0.88
N THR A 275 13.39 15.97 0.99
CA THR A 275 14.57 16.82 0.71
C THR A 275 14.57 17.36 -0.73
N PHE A 276 14.20 16.57 -1.70
CA PHE A 276 14.30 16.89 -3.12
C PHE A 276 12.96 17.20 -3.80
N GLN A 277 11.84 17.02 -3.12
CA GLN A 277 10.47 17.16 -3.67
C GLN A 277 10.18 18.52 -4.34
N CYS A 278 11.03 19.52 -4.17
CA CYS A 278 10.84 20.84 -4.77
C CYS A 278 11.54 21.02 -6.14
N THR A 279 12.46 20.11 -6.51
CA THR A 279 13.37 20.33 -7.65
C THR A 279 13.63 19.10 -8.50
N PHE A 280 13.52 17.90 -7.95
CA PHE A 280 13.83 16.66 -8.64
C PHE A 280 12.62 15.72 -8.63
N THR A 281 12.54 14.88 -9.61
CA THR A 281 11.54 13.83 -9.72
C THR A 281 11.95 12.88 -10.83
N ASP A 282 11.69 11.61 -10.62
CA ASP A 282 11.72 10.63 -11.68
C ASP A 282 10.44 10.70 -12.53
N ALA A 283 10.46 9.96 -13.62
CA ALA A 283 9.40 9.95 -14.58
C ALA A 283 8.78 8.56 -14.74
N PHE A 284 7.46 8.51 -14.83
CA PHE A 284 6.76 7.31 -15.27
C PHE A 284 5.54 7.65 -16.12
N ALA A 285 5.10 6.69 -16.93
CA ALA A 285 3.92 6.84 -17.76
C ALA A 285 3.25 5.49 -18.01
N PHE A 286 1.94 5.55 -18.25
CA PHE A 286 1.14 4.47 -18.80
C PHE A 286 0.60 4.92 -20.16
N LEU A 287 1.34 4.59 -21.23
CA LEU A 287 1.08 5.07 -22.57
C LEU A 287 0.13 4.12 -23.31
N LEU A 288 -1.13 4.49 -23.40
CA LEU A 288 -2.16 3.78 -24.16
C LEU A 288 -2.19 4.26 -25.60
N THR A 289 -2.02 3.36 -26.56
CA THR A 289 -2.04 3.65 -28.00
C THR A 289 -3.23 2.93 -28.66
N ASP A 290 -4.07 3.67 -29.35
CA ASP A 290 -5.22 3.14 -30.10
C ASP A 290 -4.82 2.55 -31.48
N SER A 291 -5.77 1.87 -32.14
CA SER A 291 -5.58 1.25 -33.46
C SER A 291 -5.23 2.27 -34.58
N SER A 292 -5.42 3.57 -34.33
CA SER A 292 -5.07 4.67 -35.23
C SER A 292 -3.67 5.23 -34.97
N GLY A 293 -2.99 4.78 -33.90
CA GLY A 293 -1.68 5.25 -33.47
C GLY A 293 -1.71 6.53 -32.62
N ASN A 294 -2.86 6.88 -32.05
CA ASN A 294 -2.92 7.97 -31.08
C ASN A 294 -2.55 7.43 -29.68
N THR A 295 -1.61 8.08 -29.03
CA THR A 295 -1.12 7.70 -27.71
C THR A 295 -1.56 8.72 -26.65
N THR A 296 -1.96 8.23 -25.49
CA THR A 296 -2.37 9.03 -24.32
C THR A 296 -1.69 8.49 -23.07
N ASN A 297 -1.17 9.36 -22.21
CA ASN A 297 -0.67 8.96 -20.88
C ASN A 297 -1.83 8.87 -19.90
N LEU A 298 -2.01 7.71 -19.27
CA LEU A 298 -3.03 7.46 -18.24
C LEU A 298 -2.54 7.73 -16.81
N ALA A 299 -1.21 7.85 -16.60
CA ALA A 299 -0.60 8.17 -15.31
C ALA A 299 -0.71 9.70 -15.05
N ILE A 300 -1.92 10.16 -14.79
CA ILE A 300 -2.23 11.56 -14.51
C ILE A 300 -2.89 11.71 -13.13
N VAL A 301 -2.62 12.83 -12.48
CA VAL A 301 -3.24 13.15 -11.18
C VAL A 301 -4.75 13.28 -11.37
N PRO A 302 -5.58 12.54 -10.60
CA PRO A 302 -7.03 12.54 -10.78
C PRO A 302 -7.64 13.95 -10.77
N GLY A 303 -8.49 14.24 -11.76
CA GLY A 303 -9.14 15.55 -11.92
C GLY A 303 -8.27 16.64 -12.55
N THR A 304 -7.05 16.32 -12.95
CA THR A 304 -6.11 17.23 -13.63
C THR A 304 -5.66 16.67 -14.99
N ASN A 305 -4.70 17.36 -15.64
CA ASN A 305 -3.95 16.82 -16.78
C ASN A 305 -2.46 16.71 -16.49
N ASP A 306 -2.06 16.82 -15.23
CA ASP A 306 -0.67 16.78 -14.82
C ASP A 306 -0.21 15.33 -14.72
N PRO A 307 0.92 14.94 -15.35
CA PRO A 307 1.52 13.64 -15.10
C PRO A 307 1.89 13.50 -13.62
N ILE A 308 1.74 12.29 -13.07
CA ILE A 308 2.10 12.02 -11.69
C ILE A 308 3.62 12.02 -11.57
N SER A 309 4.10 12.71 -10.55
CA SER A 309 5.51 12.81 -10.18
C SER A 309 5.63 13.41 -8.78
N VAL A 310 6.81 13.39 -8.19
CA VAL A 310 7.10 14.08 -6.93
C VAL A 310 6.82 15.59 -7.02
N LEU A 311 7.01 16.20 -8.21
CA LEU A 311 6.74 17.64 -8.39
C LEU A 311 5.24 17.96 -8.49
N THR A 312 4.39 17.02 -8.86
CA THR A 312 2.95 17.22 -9.06
C THR A 312 2.09 16.63 -7.93
N VAL A 313 2.68 15.79 -7.07
CA VAL A 313 2.02 15.26 -5.86
C VAL A 313 3.00 15.37 -4.70
N ARG A 314 2.80 16.37 -3.82
CA ARG A 314 3.67 16.59 -2.66
C ARG A 314 3.00 17.43 -1.58
N ASP A 315 3.48 17.31 -0.34
CA ASP A 315 3.07 18.16 0.78
C ASP A 315 4.23 19.03 1.30
N SER A 316 4.00 20.32 1.40
CA SER A 316 4.94 21.30 1.95
C SER A 316 5.27 21.08 3.42
N GLN A 317 4.52 20.26 4.15
CA GLN A 317 4.81 19.88 5.52
C GLN A 317 6.22 19.26 5.63
N TYR A 318 6.63 18.49 4.63
CA TYR A 318 7.90 17.76 4.63
C TYR A 318 9.06 18.53 3.98
N ASN A 319 8.75 19.58 3.24
CA ASN A 319 9.74 20.55 2.74
C ASN A 319 9.07 21.90 2.47
N GLY A 320 9.22 22.84 3.39
CA GLY A 320 8.62 24.18 3.29
C GLY A 320 9.27 25.10 2.23
N SER A 321 10.21 24.61 1.41
CA SER A 321 10.82 25.39 0.33
C SER A 321 9.94 25.51 -0.91
N CYS A 322 8.91 24.67 -1.02
CA CYS A 322 7.89 24.73 -2.09
C CYS A 322 6.49 24.54 -1.51
N GLU A 323 5.49 24.96 -2.27
CA GLU A 323 4.09 24.80 -1.90
C GLU A 323 3.63 23.35 -2.12
N SER A 324 2.61 22.94 -1.36
CA SER A 324 1.90 21.67 -1.60
C SER A 324 1.26 21.70 -2.99
N VAL A 325 1.29 20.57 -3.68
CA VAL A 325 0.62 20.34 -4.97
C VAL A 325 -0.11 19.02 -4.88
N ASN A 326 -1.43 19.02 -5.10
CA ASN A 326 -2.30 17.85 -5.05
C ASN A 326 -2.01 16.97 -3.81
N ALA A 327 -1.85 17.61 -2.65
CA ALA A 327 -1.42 16.96 -1.40
C ALA A 327 -2.43 15.92 -0.88
N GLU A 328 -3.68 15.99 -1.34
CA GLU A 328 -4.71 14.97 -1.06
C GLU A 328 -4.39 13.60 -1.68
N TRP A 329 -3.46 13.54 -2.63
CA TRP A 329 -2.98 12.32 -3.26
C TRP A 329 -1.61 11.87 -2.73
N PHE A 330 -1.03 12.59 -1.76
CA PHE A 330 0.19 12.19 -1.07
C PHE A 330 -0.18 11.44 0.21
N ALA A 331 0.26 10.19 0.37
CA ALA A 331 -0.12 9.34 1.49
C ALA A 331 0.86 9.45 2.66
N ASN A 332 2.04 8.84 2.53
CA ASN A 332 2.96 8.69 3.64
C ASN A 332 4.37 9.17 3.28
N TYR A 333 5.04 9.71 4.30
CA TYR A 333 6.44 10.10 4.26
C TYR A 333 7.16 9.52 5.48
N TYR A 334 8.25 8.81 5.25
CA TYR A 334 9.01 8.09 6.27
C TYR A 334 10.35 8.76 6.60
N GLY A 335 10.60 9.95 6.08
CA GLY A 335 11.78 10.77 6.38
C GLY A 335 11.59 11.71 7.57
N PRO A 336 12.54 12.64 7.79
CA PRO A 336 12.51 13.57 8.91
C PRO A 336 11.21 14.37 8.99
N GLY A 337 10.50 14.25 10.12
CA GLY A 337 9.22 14.92 10.36
C GLY A 337 8.00 14.18 9.84
N GLY A 338 8.19 13.00 9.26
CA GLY A 338 7.15 12.07 8.84
C GLY A 338 6.92 10.92 9.84
N LEU A 339 6.43 9.80 9.34
CA LEU A 339 6.26 8.55 10.09
C LEU A 339 7.63 7.93 10.41
N PRO A 340 7.72 7.08 11.46
CA PRO A 340 8.96 6.38 11.75
C PRO A 340 9.40 5.50 10.56
N PRO A 341 10.66 5.61 10.07
CA PRO A 341 11.15 4.80 8.94
C PRO A 341 10.95 3.29 9.13
N LEU A 342 11.05 2.81 10.37
CA LEU A 342 10.87 1.39 10.73
C LEU A 342 9.45 0.85 10.47
N THR A 343 8.47 1.72 10.30
CA THR A 343 7.07 1.32 10.01
C THR A 343 6.75 1.29 8.52
N SER A 344 7.69 1.69 7.67
CA SER A 344 7.48 1.68 6.22
C SER A 344 7.34 0.25 5.68
N PRO A 345 6.29 -0.08 4.96
CA PRO A 345 6.14 -1.38 4.30
C PRO A 345 7.11 -1.56 3.13
N THR A 346 7.60 -0.47 2.57
CA THR A 346 8.56 -0.44 1.45
C THR A 346 9.81 0.35 1.83
N ASN A 347 10.88 0.19 1.09
CA ASN A 347 12.13 0.94 1.32
C ASN A 347 12.15 2.27 0.53
N PHE A 348 11.01 2.85 0.21
CA PHE A 348 10.89 4.19 -0.37
C PHE A 348 10.49 5.20 0.70
N ILE A 349 11.14 6.38 0.68
CA ILE A 349 10.92 7.43 1.69
C ILE A 349 9.51 8.03 1.67
N GLY A 350 8.81 7.94 0.53
CA GLY A 350 7.44 8.42 0.43
C GLY A 350 6.66 7.81 -0.74
N HIS A 351 5.34 7.86 -0.63
CA HIS A 351 4.45 7.34 -1.67
C HIS A 351 3.11 8.08 -1.73
N THR A 352 2.42 7.90 -2.85
CA THR A 352 1.10 8.47 -3.09
C THR A 352 -0.01 7.61 -2.47
N GLU A 353 -1.22 8.16 -2.38
CA GLU A 353 -2.45 7.39 -2.22
C GLU A 353 -2.64 6.46 -3.43
N VAL A 354 -3.57 5.50 -3.29
CA VAL A 354 -4.02 4.68 -4.41
C VAL A 354 -4.68 5.58 -5.44
N MET A 355 -4.24 5.49 -6.69
CA MET A 355 -4.81 6.21 -7.82
C MET A 355 -5.25 5.22 -8.89
N THR A 356 -6.27 5.60 -9.66
CA THR A 356 -6.80 4.78 -10.76
C THR A 356 -6.43 5.38 -12.10
N ALA A 357 -5.67 4.66 -12.90
CA ALA A 357 -5.47 4.93 -14.32
C ALA A 357 -6.69 4.42 -15.09
N GLN A 358 -7.31 5.25 -15.94
CA GLN A 358 -8.50 4.86 -16.67
C GLN A 358 -8.60 5.53 -18.03
N SER A 359 -9.27 4.88 -18.98
CA SER A 359 -9.55 5.42 -20.30
C SER A 359 -10.82 4.83 -20.89
N THR A 360 -11.52 5.66 -21.70
CA THR A 360 -12.57 5.15 -22.58
C THR A 360 -11.93 4.52 -23.80
N VAL A 361 -12.32 3.30 -24.12
CA VAL A 361 -11.83 2.52 -25.26
C VAL A 361 -13.01 2.05 -26.12
N ILE A 362 -12.71 1.57 -27.32
CA ILE A 362 -13.72 0.96 -28.21
C ILE A 362 -13.61 -0.55 -28.06
N PRO A 363 -14.64 -1.25 -27.60
CA PRO A 363 -14.62 -2.71 -27.47
C PRO A 363 -14.24 -3.41 -28.78
N ASN A 364 -13.47 -4.46 -28.68
CA ASN A 364 -12.96 -5.29 -29.81
C ASN A 364 -12.00 -4.57 -30.76
N GLU A 365 -11.51 -3.38 -30.41
CA GLU A 365 -10.41 -2.72 -31.11
C GLU A 365 -9.08 -3.11 -30.45
N LEU A 366 -8.02 -3.15 -31.25
CA LEU A 366 -6.68 -3.43 -30.75
C LEU A 366 -6.09 -2.19 -30.10
N TYR A 367 -5.59 -2.34 -28.89
CA TYR A 367 -4.82 -1.36 -28.15
C TYR A 367 -3.44 -1.91 -27.78
N ASN A 368 -2.48 -1.02 -27.68
CA ASN A 368 -1.16 -1.28 -27.08
C ASN A 368 -1.03 -0.43 -25.82
N ILE A 369 -0.50 -1.00 -24.75
CA ILE A 369 -0.13 -0.23 -23.55
C ILE A 369 1.34 -0.45 -23.22
N LYS A 370 2.03 0.65 -22.91
CA LYS A 370 3.40 0.67 -22.43
C LYS A 370 3.43 1.25 -21.02
N LEU A 371 3.86 0.43 -20.06
CA LEU A 371 4.14 0.82 -18.69
C LEU A 371 5.64 1.11 -18.59
N VAL A 372 6.01 2.28 -18.09
CA VAL A 372 7.43 2.66 -18.02
C VAL A 372 7.70 3.55 -16.82
N VAL A 373 8.78 3.27 -16.07
CA VAL A 373 9.35 4.10 -15.01
C VAL A 373 10.84 4.23 -15.24
N ALA A 374 11.41 5.41 -15.01
CA ALA A 374 12.84 5.70 -15.26
C ALA A 374 13.31 6.86 -14.40
N ASP A 375 14.62 6.88 -14.07
CA ASP A 375 15.29 8.03 -13.45
C ASP A 375 15.38 9.20 -14.42
N ASP A 376 15.22 10.44 -13.92
CA ASP A 376 15.41 11.68 -14.69
C ASP A 376 16.74 12.35 -14.33
N GLY A 377 17.60 12.49 -15.31
CA GLY A 377 18.85 13.23 -15.25
C GLY A 377 20.06 12.46 -14.70
N ASP A 378 19.87 11.51 -13.80
CA ASP A 378 20.95 10.70 -13.23
C ASP A 378 20.55 9.21 -13.11
N THR A 379 21.08 8.46 -12.15
CA THR A 379 20.82 7.04 -11.91
C THR A 379 20.72 6.73 -10.42
N ILE A 380 20.20 7.68 -9.63
CA ILE A 380 20.12 7.60 -8.18
C ILE A 380 18.81 8.21 -7.69
N TYR A 381 18.38 7.85 -6.48
CA TYR A 381 17.08 8.20 -5.89
C TYR A 381 15.93 7.51 -6.61
N ASP A 382 15.98 6.18 -6.60
CA ASP A 382 15.08 5.31 -7.36
C ASP A 382 13.61 5.58 -7.05
N SER A 383 12.77 5.40 -8.06
CA SER A 383 11.31 5.43 -7.96
C SER A 383 10.69 4.09 -8.35
N ALA A 384 9.48 3.84 -7.89
CA ALA A 384 8.72 2.66 -8.24
C ALA A 384 7.24 2.96 -8.48
N VAL A 385 6.63 2.11 -9.29
CA VAL A 385 5.19 2.01 -9.46
C VAL A 385 4.74 0.61 -9.06
N PHE A 386 3.80 0.55 -8.12
CA PHE A 386 3.13 -0.66 -7.69
C PHE A 386 1.75 -0.70 -8.32
N ILE A 387 1.43 -1.75 -9.05
CA ILE A 387 0.13 -1.91 -9.71
C ILE A 387 -0.58 -3.07 -9.07
N ASP A 388 -1.84 -2.85 -8.64
CA ASP A 388 -2.64 -3.84 -7.93
C ASP A 388 -2.96 -5.05 -8.81
N GLY A 389 -2.79 -6.24 -8.23
CA GLY A 389 -3.07 -7.50 -8.92
C GLY A 389 -4.55 -7.68 -9.20
N GLY A 390 -4.90 -8.11 -10.43
CA GLY A 390 -6.28 -8.26 -10.88
C GLY A 390 -7.02 -6.94 -11.13
N SER A 391 -6.36 -5.79 -10.93
CA SER A 391 -7.02 -4.49 -11.12
C SER A 391 -7.05 -4.02 -12.58
N PHE A 392 -6.25 -4.61 -13.47
CA PHE A 392 -6.26 -4.21 -14.89
C PHE A 392 -7.52 -4.74 -15.58
N ASP A 393 -8.58 -3.95 -15.44
CA ASP A 393 -9.88 -4.27 -16.01
C ASP A 393 -9.93 -3.86 -17.49
N ILE A 394 -9.95 -4.85 -18.37
CA ILE A 394 -10.15 -4.70 -19.81
C ILE A 394 -11.61 -4.98 -20.20
N GLY A 395 -12.48 -5.02 -19.21
CA GLY A 395 -13.89 -5.36 -19.30
C GLY A 395 -14.08 -6.80 -18.85
N GLN A 396 -14.56 -6.94 -17.64
CA GLN A 396 -15.26 -8.11 -17.18
C GLN A 396 -16.75 -7.84 -17.34
N LEU A 397 -17.52 -8.90 -17.35
CA LEU A 397 -18.96 -8.75 -17.22
C LEU A 397 -19.24 -8.22 -15.81
N ASP A 398 -19.95 -7.11 -15.73
CA ASP A 398 -20.36 -6.50 -14.45
C ASP A 398 -21.87 -6.27 -14.51
N LEU A 399 -22.64 -7.06 -13.78
CA LEU A 399 -24.09 -6.93 -13.65
C LEU A 399 -24.49 -5.93 -12.56
N GLY A 400 -23.50 -5.33 -11.88
CA GLY A 400 -23.66 -4.39 -10.80
C GLY A 400 -23.73 -5.04 -9.41
N GLU A 401 -23.84 -4.17 -8.39
CA GLU A 401 -23.94 -4.62 -7.00
C GLU A 401 -25.26 -5.34 -6.73
N ASP A 402 -25.25 -6.27 -5.78
CA ASP A 402 -26.43 -6.99 -5.30
C ASP A 402 -27.58 -6.04 -4.95
N ILE A 403 -28.77 -6.37 -5.42
CA ILE A 403 -30.00 -5.65 -5.15
C ILE A 403 -30.72 -6.30 -3.98
N LEU A 404 -30.52 -5.77 -2.77
CA LEU A 404 -30.95 -6.42 -1.54
C LEU A 404 -32.05 -5.63 -0.81
N VAL A 405 -32.95 -6.35 -0.21
CA VAL A 405 -33.94 -5.79 0.73
C VAL A 405 -33.23 -5.11 1.91
N SER A 406 -32.14 -5.68 2.40
CA SER A 406 -31.35 -5.16 3.53
C SER A 406 -30.64 -3.85 3.20
N SER A 407 -30.23 -3.63 1.96
CA SER A 407 -29.59 -2.39 1.49
C SER A 407 -30.61 -1.31 1.12
N GLY A 408 -31.89 -1.66 1.03
CA GLY A 408 -32.98 -0.75 0.70
C GLY A 408 -33.07 -0.33 -0.77
N ASN A 409 -32.32 -0.99 -1.67
CA ASN A 409 -32.31 -0.79 -3.11
C ASN A 409 -33.23 -1.77 -3.88
N ALA A 410 -33.81 -2.77 -3.18
CA ALA A 410 -34.77 -3.69 -3.77
C ALA A 410 -36.07 -3.00 -4.21
N LEU A 411 -36.69 -3.52 -5.27
CA LEU A 411 -38.00 -3.11 -5.74
C LEU A 411 -39.13 -3.95 -5.11
N CYS A 412 -40.36 -3.50 -5.23
CA CYS A 412 -41.50 -4.29 -4.77
C CYS A 412 -41.82 -5.43 -5.71
N GLU A 413 -42.35 -6.54 -5.18
CA GLU A 413 -42.88 -7.65 -5.95
C GLU A 413 -43.86 -7.15 -7.05
N GLY A 414 -43.65 -7.64 -8.28
CA GLY A 414 -44.43 -7.23 -9.46
C GLY A 414 -43.87 -6.02 -10.22
N GLN A 415 -42.74 -5.48 -9.78
CA GLN A 415 -41.93 -4.55 -10.58
C GLN A 415 -40.84 -5.32 -11.35
N GLU A 416 -40.21 -4.67 -12.31
CA GLU A 416 -39.21 -5.25 -13.19
C GLU A 416 -37.86 -4.57 -12.99
N ILE A 417 -36.79 -5.36 -13.01
CA ILE A 417 -35.40 -4.90 -13.06
C ILE A 417 -34.80 -5.38 -14.36
N VAL A 418 -34.07 -4.53 -15.05
CA VAL A 418 -33.33 -4.92 -16.26
C VAL A 418 -31.87 -5.05 -15.86
N LEU A 419 -31.35 -6.27 -15.92
CA LEU A 419 -29.93 -6.55 -15.85
C LEU A 419 -29.34 -6.33 -17.24
N ASP A 420 -28.17 -5.68 -17.31
CA ASP A 420 -27.50 -5.33 -18.57
C ASP A 420 -26.06 -5.81 -18.54
N ALA A 421 -25.73 -6.75 -19.40
CA ALA A 421 -24.40 -7.30 -19.58
C ALA A 421 -23.47 -6.44 -20.46
N GLY A 422 -23.94 -5.28 -20.88
CA GLY A 422 -23.18 -4.37 -21.74
C GLY A 422 -23.00 -4.88 -23.17
N ALA A 423 -21.92 -4.46 -23.82
CA ALA A 423 -21.63 -4.84 -25.21
C ALA A 423 -20.96 -6.21 -25.29
N LEU A 424 -21.44 -7.08 -26.20
CA LEU A 424 -20.79 -8.37 -26.43
C LEU A 424 -19.59 -8.20 -27.39
N PRO A 425 -18.48 -8.94 -27.15
CA PRO A 425 -17.40 -9.09 -28.12
C PRO A 425 -17.89 -9.65 -29.46
N ASN A 426 -17.20 -9.30 -30.53
CA ASN A 426 -17.49 -9.90 -31.83
C ASN A 426 -17.31 -11.42 -31.78
N ASN A 427 -18.21 -12.18 -32.41
CA ASN A 427 -18.20 -13.63 -32.38
C ASN A 427 -18.28 -14.22 -30.96
N SER A 428 -19.17 -13.67 -30.13
CA SER A 428 -19.49 -14.23 -28.82
C SER A 428 -20.98 -14.45 -28.67
N SER A 429 -21.35 -15.28 -27.70
CA SER A 429 -22.73 -15.53 -27.29
C SER A 429 -22.88 -15.31 -25.79
N ILE A 430 -24.08 -14.95 -25.36
CA ILE A 430 -24.42 -14.82 -23.95
C ILE A 430 -25.50 -15.82 -23.57
N GLU A 431 -25.34 -16.39 -22.40
CA GLU A 431 -26.32 -17.26 -21.74
C GLU A 431 -26.65 -16.70 -20.36
N TRP A 432 -27.95 -16.61 -20.07
CA TRP A 432 -28.46 -16.17 -18.78
C TRP A 432 -28.90 -17.34 -17.93
N PHE A 433 -28.63 -17.30 -16.64
CA PHE A 433 -29.04 -18.31 -15.67
C PHE A 433 -29.82 -17.67 -14.53
N MET A 434 -30.77 -18.43 -13.96
CA MET A 434 -31.49 -18.09 -12.73
C MET A 434 -31.35 -19.26 -11.78
N ASP A 435 -30.77 -19.03 -10.60
CA ASP A 435 -30.41 -20.07 -9.62
C ASP A 435 -29.64 -21.26 -10.25
N GLY A 436 -28.72 -20.94 -11.18
CA GLY A 436 -27.91 -21.92 -11.91
C GLY A 436 -28.64 -22.68 -13.01
N VAL A 437 -29.89 -22.33 -13.35
CA VAL A 437 -30.68 -22.96 -14.43
C VAL A 437 -30.75 -21.97 -15.61
N LEU A 438 -30.41 -22.48 -16.82
CA LEU A 438 -30.46 -21.68 -18.06
C LEU A 438 -31.84 -21.07 -18.28
N VAL A 439 -31.89 -19.76 -18.54
CA VAL A 439 -33.10 -19.05 -18.94
C VAL A 439 -33.26 -19.18 -20.45
N GLU A 440 -34.09 -20.17 -20.85
CA GLU A 440 -34.25 -20.53 -22.27
C GLU A 440 -34.80 -19.38 -23.11
N GLY A 441 -34.13 -19.07 -24.22
CA GLY A 441 -34.57 -18.09 -25.22
C GLY A 441 -34.05 -16.65 -24.98
N GLU A 442 -33.44 -16.42 -23.84
CA GLU A 442 -32.78 -15.11 -23.54
C GLU A 442 -31.33 -15.14 -24.02
N THR A 443 -31.10 -14.51 -25.18
CA THR A 443 -29.77 -14.42 -25.84
C THR A 443 -29.35 -12.99 -26.09
N GLY A 444 -30.09 -12.03 -25.52
CA GLY A 444 -29.78 -10.60 -25.60
C GLY A 444 -28.84 -10.18 -24.47
N VAL A 445 -28.19 -9.04 -24.64
CA VAL A 445 -27.34 -8.42 -23.63
C VAL A 445 -28.09 -7.97 -22.37
N THR A 446 -29.40 -7.95 -22.40
CA THR A 446 -30.23 -7.56 -21.26
C THR A 446 -31.20 -8.68 -20.89
N LEU A 447 -31.40 -8.88 -19.58
CA LEU A 447 -32.41 -9.78 -19.00
C LEU A 447 -33.36 -8.95 -18.12
N THR A 448 -34.67 -9.05 -18.37
CA THR A 448 -35.68 -8.46 -17.49
C THR A 448 -36.06 -9.48 -16.42
N VAL A 449 -35.88 -9.14 -15.15
CA VAL A 449 -36.13 -10.01 -14.01
C VAL A 449 -37.24 -9.46 -13.11
N THR A 450 -38.05 -10.36 -12.54
CA THR A 450 -39.23 -10.03 -11.72
C THR A 450 -39.32 -10.85 -10.44
N GLU A 451 -38.37 -11.75 -10.23
CA GLU A 451 -38.36 -12.70 -9.10
C GLU A 451 -37.06 -12.59 -8.31
N THR A 452 -37.13 -12.83 -7.01
CA THR A 452 -35.96 -12.95 -6.15
C THR A 452 -35.19 -14.21 -6.50
N ALA A 453 -33.96 -14.07 -7.00
CA ALA A 453 -33.09 -15.18 -7.36
C ALA A 453 -31.63 -14.69 -7.51
N PHE A 454 -30.72 -15.63 -7.59
CA PHE A 454 -29.37 -15.42 -8.15
C PHE A 454 -29.46 -15.46 -9.68
N TYR A 455 -29.04 -14.39 -10.31
CA TYR A 455 -28.93 -14.31 -11.75
C TYR A 455 -27.46 -14.29 -12.15
N SER A 456 -27.13 -15.06 -13.18
CA SER A 456 -25.79 -15.11 -13.76
C SER A 456 -25.88 -14.89 -15.26
N ALA A 457 -24.89 -14.19 -15.81
CA ALA A 457 -24.68 -14.14 -17.25
C ALA A 457 -23.30 -14.72 -17.57
N ILE A 458 -23.22 -15.56 -18.60
CA ILE A 458 -21.96 -16.12 -19.10
C ILE A 458 -21.82 -15.75 -20.57
N ILE A 459 -20.72 -15.09 -20.88
CA ILE A 459 -20.33 -14.78 -22.25
C ILE A 459 -19.27 -15.77 -22.70
N THR A 460 -19.50 -16.43 -23.86
CA THR A 460 -18.56 -17.33 -24.48
C THR A 460 -18.07 -16.74 -25.79
N VAL A 461 -16.75 -16.66 -25.98
CA VAL A 461 -16.13 -16.18 -27.22
C VAL A 461 -15.95 -17.36 -28.19
N ASP A 462 -16.57 -17.28 -29.37
CA ASP A 462 -16.58 -18.35 -30.35
C ASP A 462 -15.16 -18.74 -30.80
N ASN A 463 -14.94 -20.05 -30.95
CA ASN A 463 -13.65 -20.66 -31.35
C ASN A 463 -12.48 -20.46 -30.38
N THR A 464 -12.75 -20.09 -29.15
CA THR A 464 -11.80 -20.04 -28.04
C THR A 464 -12.31 -20.89 -26.87
N ASP A 465 -11.46 -21.18 -25.91
CA ASP A 465 -11.89 -21.79 -24.63
C ASP A 465 -12.28 -20.71 -23.60
N CYS A 466 -12.50 -19.47 -24.06
CA CYS A 466 -12.78 -18.31 -23.24
C CYS A 466 -14.28 -18.20 -22.94
N ALA A 467 -14.62 -18.30 -21.66
CA ALA A 467 -15.95 -17.98 -21.14
C ALA A 467 -15.76 -17.18 -19.83
N TYR A 468 -16.46 -16.07 -19.69
CA TYR A 468 -16.45 -15.24 -18.49
C TYR A 468 -17.87 -14.82 -18.14
N GLY A 469 -18.12 -14.55 -16.88
CA GLY A 469 -19.45 -14.25 -16.40
C GLY A 469 -19.42 -13.43 -15.11
N ASP A 470 -20.62 -13.01 -14.72
CA ASP A 470 -20.85 -12.36 -13.44
C ASP A 470 -22.19 -12.80 -12.85
N ASP A 471 -22.28 -12.69 -11.53
CA ASP A 471 -23.44 -13.10 -10.75
C ASP A 471 -23.99 -11.90 -9.97
N ILE A 472 -25.31 -11.77 -9.91
CA ILE A 472 -25.99 -10.78 -9.11
C ILE A 472 -27.15 -11.40 -8.32
N LEU A 473 -27.24 -11.12 -7.02
CA LEU A 473 -28.41 -11.42 -6.21
C LEU A 473 -29.43 -10.30 -6.34
N VAL A 474 -30.62 -10.63 -6.85
CA VAL A 474 -31.73 -9.71 -6.92
C VAL A 474 -32.81 -10.14 -5.93
N GLU A 475 -33.11 -9.26 -4.98
CA GLU A 475 -34.22 -9.44 -4.04
C GLU A 475 -35.35 -8.47 -4.34
N PHE A 476 -36.59 -8.92 -4.17
CA PHE A 476 -37.77 -8.07 -4.20
C PHE A 476 -38.44 -8.05 -2.83
N PHE A 477 -38.96 -6.88 -2.41
CA PHE A 477 -39.82 -6.80 -1.26
C PHE A 477 -41.09 -7.61 -1.50
N GLN A 478 -41.32 -8.61 -0.65
CA GLN A 478 -42.55 -9.39 -0.73
C GLN A 478 -43.75 -8.52 -0.34
N SER A 479 -44.83 -8.69 -1.12
CA SER A 479 -46.10 -8.07 -0.75
C SER A 479 -46.57 -8.57 0.62
N PRO A 480 -46.93 -7.70 1.55
CA PRO A 480 -47.37 -8.15 2.86
C PRO A 480 -48.62 -9.01 2.73
N ILE A 481 -48.58 -10.23 3.27
CA ILE A 481 -49.77 -11.06 3.39
C ILE A 481 -50.69 -10.42 4.41
N VAL A 482 -51.73 -9.74 3.95
CA VAL A 482 -52.76 -9.19 4.83
C VAL A 482 -53.77 -10.29 5.15
N VAL A 483 -53.69 -10.80 6.35
CA VAL A 483 -54.79 -11.63 6.91
C VAL A 483 -55.85 -10.65 7.43
N PRO A 484 -57.05 -10.58 6.80
CA PRO A 484 -58.09 -9.68 7.27
C PRO A 484 -58.56 -10.09 8.64
N VAL A 485 -58.30 -9.28 9.64
CA VAL A 485 -59.01 -9.32 10.92
C VAL A 485 -60.01 -8.16 10.85
N ASP A 486 -61.26 -8.51 10.53
CA ASP A 486 -62.39 -7.58 10.51
C ASP A 486 -62.20 -6.19 9.86
N ASN A 487 -62.69 -6.07 8.60
CA ASN A 487 -63.01 -4.81 7.93
C ASN A 487 -61.91 -3.75 7.81
N ASN A 488 -60.65 -4.08 7.49
CA ASN A 488 -59.65 -3.02 7.32
C ASN A 488 -58.73 -3.12 6.09
N ILE A 489 -58.45 -1.96 5.61
CA ILE A 489 -57.83 -1.48 4.42
C ILE A 489 -56.42 -2.02 4.22
N ILE A 490 -56.17 -2.56 3.02
CA ILE A 490 -54.84 -3.03 2.53
C ILE A 490 -54.09 -1.86 1.94
N LYS A 491 -52.84 -1.63 2.36
CA LYS A 491 -51.89 -0.72 1.70
C LYS A 491 -50.49 -1.34 1.58
N CYS A 492 -49.76 -1.00 0.52
CA CYS A 492 -48.38 -1.42 0.30
C CYS A 492 -47.41 -0.81 1.32
N ALA A 493 -46.29 -1.48 1.60
CA ALA A 493 -45.35 -1.20 2.70
C ALA A 493 -44.69 0.21 2.68
N ASN A 494 -44.78 0.97 1.61
CA ASN A 494 -44.23 2.32 1.48
C ASN A 494 -45.23 3.46 1.62
N GLU A 495 -46.49 3.19 1.92
CA GLU A 495 -47.47 4.23 2.24
C GLU A 495 -47.59 4.39 3.75
N GLY A 496 -47.08 5.50 4.26
CA GLY A 496 -47.11 5.80 5.70
C GLY A 496 -48.53 5.71 6.27
N TYR A 497 -48.67 5.01 7.40
CA TYR A 497 -49.91 4.98 8.22
C TYR A 497 -49.92 6.13 9.23
N THR A 498 -51.01 6.82 9.28
CA THR A 498 -51.44 7.46 10.54
C THR A 498 -52.64 6.68 11.05
N LEU A 499 -52.51 6.09 12.22
CA LEU A 499 -53.65 5.54 12.99
C LEU A 499 -54.45 6.67 13.57
#